data_f4ae69130e6c77d645f7d3571f7b7295
#
_entry.id   f4ae69130e6c77d645f7d3571f7b7295
#
_cell.length_a   1.000
_cell.length_b   1.000
_cell.length_c   1.000
_cell.angle_alpha   90.00
_cell.angle_beta   90.00
_cell.angle_gamma   90.00
#
_symmetry.space_group_name_H-M   'P 1'
#
loop_
_entity.id
_entity.type
_entity.pdbx_description
1 polymer ?
#
loop_
_entity_poly.entity_id
_entity_poly.type
_entity_poly.pdbx_seq_one_letter_code
_entity_poly.pdbx_strand_id
1 'polypeptide(L)'
;MPDRIVAALTHNKFDPGVKRVVLFAVGVLGVVRGVSYVNPPDVPSGLTTLDQLIPIEFWGWVWVAVGVFSMLAAFTKHYRIPFIPTMIISALWSFSYIAEWAMNFFARGVDSRDYITAVSYAVQALLILAVIRLIDPAEVTPRREVKDVD
;
A
#
# COMPACT_ATOMS: atom_id res chain seq x y z
N MET A 1 -5.77 -16.43 25.72
CA MET A 1 -6.32 -16.12 24.37
C MET A 1 -5.35 -15.40 23.43
N PRO A 2 -4.46 -14.50 23.85
CA PRO A 2 -3.50 -13.85 22.91
C PRO A 2 -2.55 -14.83 22.22
N ASP A 3 -2.11 -15.88 22.92
CA ASP A 3 -1.10 -16.82 22.39
C ASP A 3 -1.57 -17.63 21.18
N ARG A 4 -2.86 -17.90 21.05
CA ARG A 4 -3.41 -18.62 19.89
C ARG A 4 -3.45 -17.75 18.63
N ILE A 5 -3.68 -16.45 18.77
CA ILE A 5 -3.67 -15.51 17.65
C ILE A 5 -2.23 -15.31 17.16
N VAL A 6 -1.30 -15.15 18.10
CA VAL A 6 0.14 -15.05 17.80
C VAL A 6 0.64 -16.33 17.14
N ALA A 7 0.27 -17.51 17.67
CA ALA A 7 0.64 -18.80 17.07
C ALA A 7 0.04 -18.99 15.67
N ALA A 8 -1.22 -18.58 15.45
CA ALA A 8 -1.84 -18.62 14.12
C ALA A 8 -1.14 -17.69 13.12
N LEU A 9 -0.71 -16.51 13.56
CA LEU A 9 0.02 -15.55 12.72
C LEU A 9 1.46 -15.99 12.44
N THR A 10 2.10 -16.72 13.37
CA THR A 10 3.49 -17.18 13.20
C THR A 10 3.61 -18.50 12.46
N HIS A 11 2.57 -19.33 12.45
CA HIS A 11 2.62 -20.68 11.85
C HIS A 11 2.09 -20.72 10.40
N ASN A 12 1.41 -19.67 9.96
CA ASN A 12 0.83 -19.62 8.61
C ASN A 12 1.81 -18.92 7.65
N LYS A 13 2.77 -19.68 7.09
CA LYS A 13 3.53 -19.24 5.92
C LYS A 13 2.52 -18.98 4.80
N PHE A 14 2.19 -17.72 4.58
CA PHE A 14 1.37 -17.37 3.42
C PHE A 14 2.02 -17.94 2.16
N ASP A 15 1.27 -18.80 1.47
CA ASP A 15 1.67 -19.39 0.19
C ASP A 15 2.14 -18.25 -0.74
N PRO A 16 3.30 -18.38 -1.40
CA PRO A 16 3.76 -17.44 -2.43
C PRO A 16 2.68 -17.08 -3.45
N GLY A 17 1.77 -18.00 -3.76
CA GLY A 17 0.60 -17.77 -4.62
C GLY A 17 -0.33 -16.70 -4.07
N VAL A 18 -0.67 -16.74 -2.80
CA VAL A 18 -1.54 -15.75 -2.15
C VAL A 18 -0.91 -14.35 -2.19
N LYS A 19 0.39 -14.24 -1.92
CA LYS A 19 1.12 -12.96 -1.98
C LYS A 19 1.08 -12.34 -3.38
N ARG A 20 1.23 -13.17 -4.42
CA ARG A 20 1.14 -12.73 -5.83
C ARG A 20 -0.26 -12.25 -6.18
N VAL A 21 -1.30 -12.98 -5.75
CA VAL A 21 -2.70 -12.57 -5.97
C VAL A 21 -2.98 -11.24 -5.28
N VAL A 22 -2.54 -11.06 -4.03
CA VAL A 22 -2.68 -9.78 -3.31
C VAL A 22 -1.96 -8.65 -4.04
N LEU A 23 -0.72 -8.87 -4.49
CA LEU A 23 0.03 -7.87 -5.23
C LEU A 23 -0.66 -7.49 -6.54
N PHE A 24 -1.16 -8.48 -7.29
CA PHE A 24 -1.90 -8.24 -8.52
C PHE A 24 -3.17 -7.43 -8.26
N ALA A 25 -3.97 -7.80 -7.25
CA ALA A 25 -5.20 -7.09 -6.90
C ALA A 25 -4.93 -5.64 -6.47
N VAL A 26 -3.88 -5.42 -5.66
CA VAL A 26 -3.45 -4.08 -5.25
C VAL A 26 -2.94 -3.28 -6.44
N GLY A 27 -2.27 -3.93 -7.40
CA GLY A 27 -1.84 -3.32 -8.66
C GLY A 27 -3.04 -2.86 -9.51
N VAL A 28 -4.06 -3.71 -9.68
CA VAL A 28 -5.30 -3.33 -10.38
C VAL A 28 -5.96 -2.12 -9.71
N LEU A 29 -6.08 -2.14 -8.38
CA LEU A 29 -6.63 -1.02 -7.63
C LEU A 29 -5.82 0.27 -7.84
N GLY A 30 -4.49 0.17 -7.89
CA GLY A 30 -3.60 1.29 -8.20
C GLY A 30 -3.84 1.88 -9.58
N VAL A 31 -3.98 1.03 -10.61
CA VAL A 31 -4.29 1.47 -11.98
C VAL A 31 -5.64 2.17 -12.04
N VAL A 32 -6.68 1.57 -11.45
CA VAL A 32 -8.03 2.16 -11.45
C VAL A 32 -8.04 3.53 -10.78
N ARG A 33 -7.39 3.67 -9.62
CA ARG A 33 -7.23 4.95 -8.93
C ARG A 33 -6.44 5.95 -9.75
N GLY A 34 -5.31 5.50 -10.34
CA GLY A 34 -4.49 6.35 -11.18
C GLY A 34 -5.26 6.94 -12.35
N VAL A 35 -5.99 6.10 -13.08
CA VAL A 35 -6.83 6.55 -14.20
C VAL A 35 -7.86 7.58 -13.76
N SER A 36 -8.45 7.45 -12.56
CA SER A 36 -9.41 8.43 -12.04
C SER A 36 -8.78 9.79 -11.72
N TYR A 37 -7.46 9.86 -11.53
CA TYR A 37 -6.73 11.11 -11.26
C TYR A 37 -6.03 11.69 -12.50
N VAL A 38 -5.89 10.95 -13.60
CA VAL A 38 -5.23 11.47 -14.82
C VAL A 38 -6.06 12.56 -15.50
N ASN A 39 -7.39 12.48 -15.41
CA ASN A 39 -8.29 13.51 -15.96
C ASN A 39 -9.53 13.64 -15.06
N PRO A 40 -9.38 14.12 -13.83
CA PRO A 40 -10.50 14.24 -12.91
C PRO A 40 -11.41 15.40 -13.34
N PRO A 41 -12.74 15.27 -13.24
CA PRO A 41 -13.65 16.39 -13.50
C PRO A 41 -13.43 17.53 -12.50
N ASP A 42 -13.11 17.19 -11.25
CA ASP A 42 -12.75 18.12 -10.17
C ASP A 42 -11.65 17.50 -9.29
N VAL A 43 -10.80 18.36 -8.71
CA VAL A 43 -9.82 17.92 -7.72
C VAL A 43 -10.54 17.50 -6.43
N PRO A 44 -10.30 16.27 -5.92
CA PRO A 44 -10.90 15.84 -4.66
C PRO A 44 -10.57 16.80 -3.50
N SER A 45 -11.53 17.12 -2.67
CA SER A 45 -11.39 18.07 -1.55
C SER A 45 -10.20 17.75 -0.63
N GLY A 46 -9.95 16.47 -0.39
CA GLY A 46 -8.84 16.01 0.46
C GLY A 46 -7.45 16.04 -0.20
N LEU A 47 -7.33 16.54 -1.45
CA LEU A 47 -6.07 16.60 -2.20
C LEU A 47 -5.77 18.02 -2.70
N THR A 48 -6.53 19.02 -2.29
CA THR A 48 -6.40 20.40 -2.76
C THR A 48 -5.02 20.98 -2.47
N THR A 49 -4.48 20.76 -1.28
CA THR A 49 -3.14 21.21 -0.92
C THR A 49 -2.05 20.47 -1.68
N LEU A 50 -2.23 19.16 -1.94
CA LEU A 50 -1.29 18.38 -2.72
C LEU A 50 -1.25 18.83 -4.18
N ASP A 51 -2.41 19.12 -4.77
CA ASP A 51 -2.54 19.61 -6.13
C ASP A 51 -1.88 20.97 -6.35
N GLN A 52 -1.91 21.86 -5.35
CA GLN A 52 -1.19 23.13 -5.39
C GLN A 52 0.34 22.98 -5.44
N LEU A 53 0.87 21.89 -4.92
CA LEU A 53 2.31 21.60 -4.95
C LEU A 53 2.72 20.88 -6.23
N ILE A 54 1.96 19.88 -6.61
CA ILE A 54 2.21 19.06 -7.82
C ILE A 54 0.84 18.65 -8.38
N PRO A 55 0.57 18.92 -9.67
CA PRO A 55 -0.72 18.63 -10.30
C PRO A 55 -1.18 17.19 -10.06
N ILE A 56 -2.48 17.04 -9.79
CA ILE A 56 -3.06 15.72 -9.43
C ILE A 56 -2.91 14.71 -10.58
N GLU A 57 -2.86 15.18 -11.83
CA GLU A 57 -2.64 14.34 -13.01
C GLU A 57 -1.28 13.64 -12.97
N PHE A 58 -0.23 14.32 -12.49
CA PHE A 58 1.08 13.71 -12.29
C PHE A 58 0.99 12.54 -11.31
N TRP A 59 0.30 12.73 -10.22
CA TRP A 59 0.07 11.68 -9.23
C TRP A 59 -0.79 10.55 -9.79
N GLY A 60 -1.75 10.85 -10.66
CA GLY A 60 -2.50 9.85 -11.41
C GLY A 60 -1.57 8.91 -12.18
N TRP A 61 -0.61 9.47 -12.91
CA TRP A 61 0.39 8.68 -13.63
C TRP A 61 1.31 7.88 -12.72
N VAL A 62 1.69 8.43 -11.57
CA VAL A 62 2.47 7.69 -10.56
C VAL A 62 1.69 6.47 -10.06
N TRP A 63 0.39 6.63 -9.77
CA TRP A 63 -0.48 5.51 -9.38
C TRP A 63 -0.59 4.44 -10.48
N VAL A 64 -0.77 4.85 -11.72
CA VAL A 64 -0.80 3.93 -12.87
C VAL A 64 0.51 3.17 -12.99
N ALA A 65 1.65 3.87 -12.93
CA ALA A 65 2.97 3.27 -13.06
C ALA A 65 3.24 2.24 -11.94
N VAL A 66 2.97 2.61 -10.68
CA VAL A 66 3.12 1.71 -9.51
C VAL A 66 2.17 0.51 -9.62
N GLY A 67 0.93 0.75 -10.06
CA GLY A 67 -0.06 -0.30 -10.27
C GLY A 67 0.35 -1.31 -11.33
N VAL A 68 0.75 -0.84 -12.51
CA VAL A 68 1.24 -1.69 -13.61
C VAL A 68 2.50 -2.46 -13.18
N PHE A 69 3.45 -1.79 -12.52
CA PHE A 69 4.64 -2.43 -12.00
C PHE A 69 4.29 -3.55 -11.01
N SER A 70 3.31 -3.32 -10.12
CA SER A 70 2.84 -4.33 -9.17
C SER A 70 2.21 -5.53 -9.87
N MET A 71 1.37 -5.29 -10.89
CA MET A 71 0.74 -6.36 -11.67
C MET A 71 1.79 -7.21 -12.40
N LEU A 72 2.75 -6.59 -13.07
CA LEU A 72 3.80 -7.31 -13.79
C LEU A 72 4.71 -8.10 -12.85
N ALA A 73 5.10 -7.50 -11.72
CA ALA A 73 5.96 -8.14 -10.74
C ALA A 73 5.29 -9.34 -10.04
N ALA A 74 3.95 -9.39 -9.97
CA ALA A 74 3.23 -10.53 -9.42
C ALA A 74 3.57 -11.85 -10.13
N PHE A 75 3.96 -11.79 -11.40
CA PHE A 75 4.36 -12.95 -12.20
C PHE A 75 5.86 -13.26 -12.16
N THR A 76 6.64 -12.46 -11.43
CA THR A 76 8.10 -12.62 -11.34
C THR A 76 8.53 -13.15 -9.97
N LYS A 77 9.82 -13.49 -9.85
CA LYS A 77 10.44 -13.83 -8.56
C LYS A 77 10.64 -12.60 -7.66
N HIS A 78 10.57 -11.39 -8.22
CA HIS A 78 10.80 -10.13 -7.50
C HIS A 78 9.51 -9.46 -7.01
N TYR A 79 8.44 -10.23 -6.81
CA TYR A 79 7.10 -9.77 -6.38
C TYR A 79 7.09 -8.98 -5.06
N ARG A 80 8.19 -8.98 -4.30
CA ARG A 80 8.30 -8.25 -3.02
C ARG A 80 8.51 -6.75 -3.18
N ILE A 81 9.27 -6.36 -4.22
CA ILE A 81 9.74 -4.99 -4.42
C ILE A 81 8.57 -3.98 -4.57
N PRO A 82 7.52 -4.25 -5.35
CA PRO A 82 6.44 -3.28 -5.57
C PRO A 82 5.56 -2.97 -4.36
N PHE A 83 5.59 -3.81 -3.33
CA PHE A 83 4.84 -3.52 -2.10
C PHE A 83 5.31 -2.22 -1.43
N ILE A 84 6.61 -1.90 -1.51
CA ILE A 84 7.18 -0.70 -0.88
C ILE A 84 6.61 0.58 -1.50
N PRO A 85 6.73 0.85 -2.82
CA PRO A 85 6.17 2.05 -3.41
C PRO A 85 4.66 2.13 -3.27
N THR A 86 3.95 1.00 -3.34
CA THR A 86 2.49 0.97 -3.14
C THR A 86 2.10 1.36 -1.71
N MET A 87 2.86 0.90 -0.70
CA MET A 87 2.68 1.31 0.69
C MET A 87 2.93 2.81 0.87
N ILE A 88 4.04 3.31 0.32
CA ILE A 88 4.43 4.73 0.44
C ILE A 88 3.36 5.65 -0.16
N ILE A 89 2.90 5.35 -1.38
CA ILE A 89 1.89 6.19 -2.02
C ILE A 89 0.54 6.13 -1.28
N SER A 90 0.15 4.96 -0.75
CA SER A 90 -1.06 4.83 0.06
C SER A 90 -0.96 5.62 1.37
N ALA A 91 0.21 5.58 2.04
CA ALA A 91 0.45 6.35 3.26
C ALA A 91 0.43 7.86 2.99
N LEU A 92 1.02 8.31 1.87
CA LEU A 92 1.00 9.71 1.44
C LEU A 92 -0.43 10.20 1.22
N TRP A 93 -1.27 9.42 0.53
CA TRP A 93 -2.68 9.74 0.32
C TRP A 93 -3.45 9.81 1.63
N SER A 94 -3.27 8.82 2.51
CA SER A 94 -3.87 8.86 3.85
C SER A 94 -3.52 10.14 4.60
N PHE A 95 -2.24 10.50 4.60
CA PHE A 95 -1.76 11.72 5.27
C PHE A 95 -2.36 12.99 4.65
N SER A 96 -2.40 13.08 3.31
CA SER A 96 -2.98 14.24 2.62
C SER A 96 -4.45 14.44 2.96
N TYR A 97 -5.26 13.38 2.90
CA TYR A 97 -6.67 13.45 3.25
C TYR A 97 -6.92 13.80 4.72
N ILE A 98 -6.15 13.25 5.67
CA ILE A 98 -6.33 13.57 7.09
C ILE A 98 -5.87 15.00 7.41
N ALA A 99 -4.80 15.48 6.77
CA ALA A 99 -4.32 16.84 6.94
C ALA A 99 -5.33 17.87 6.43
N GLU A 100 -5.87 17.66 5.22
CA GLU A 100 -6.88 18.54 4.65
C GLU A 100 -8.18 18.52 5.46
N TRP A 101 -8.64 17.34 5.90
CA TRP A 101 -9.78 17.22 6.80
C TRP A 101 -9.55 18.01 8.09
N ALA A 102 -8.39 17.83 8.72
CA ALA A 102 -8.06 18.54 9.97
C ALA A 102 -8.05 20.06 9.77
N MET A 103 -7.41 20.55 8.70
CA MET A 103 -7.38 21.97 8.37
C MET A 103 -8.80 22.53 8.18
N ASN A 104 -9.66 21.85 7.43
CA ASN A 104 -11.02 22.29 7.19
C ASN A 104 -11.86 22.25 8.47
N PHE A 105 -11.71 21.21 9.28
CA PHE A 105 -12.43 21.07 10.55
C PHE A 105 -12.05 22.18 11.55
N PHE A 106 -10.75 22.38 11.80
CA PHE A 106 -10.28 23.35 12.80
C PHE A 106 -10.35 24.79 12.32
N ALA A 107 -10.14 25.07 11.03
CA ALA A 107 -10.12 26.44 10.52
C ALA A 107 -11.51 26.96 10.12
N ARG A 108 -12.41 26.08 9.64
CA ARG A 108 -13.68 26.48 9.04
C ARG A 108 -14.89 25.86 9.72
N GLY A 109 -14.73 24.93 10.66
CA GLY A 109 -15.79 24.19 11.32
C GLY A 109 -16.59 23.30 10.34
N VAL A 110 -16.03 23.00 9.17
CA VAL A 110 -16.68 22.16 8.14
C VAL A 110 -16.28 20.72 8.34
N ASP A 111 -17.27 19.87 8.60
CA ASP A 111 -17.06 18.42 8.67
C ASP A 111 -17.23 17.82 7.26
N SER A 112 -16.12 17.36 6.70
CA SER A 112 -16.10 16.61 5.44
C SER A 112 -15.90 15.12 5.72
N ARG A 113 -16.26 14.27 4.76
CA ARG A 113 -16.05 12.81 4.87
C ARG A 113 -14.65 12.36 4.45
N ASP A 114 -13.72 13.27 4.27
CA ASP A 114 -12.35 12.99 3.81
C ASP A 114 -11.58 12.06 4.77
N TYR A 115 -11.92 12.10 6.08
CA TYR A 115 -11.35 11.17 7.06
C TYR A 115 -11.65 9.70 6.74
N ILE A 116 -12.81 9.39 6.12
CA ILE A 116 -13.16 8.01 5.72
C ILE A 116 -12.19 7.54 4.64
N THR A 117 -11.92 8.41 3.68
CA THR A 117 -10.95 8.14 2.60
C THR A 117 -9.54 7.99 3.17
N ALA A 118 -9.14 8.87 4.10
CA ALA A 118 -7.87 8.79 4.80
C ALA A 118 -7.69 7.44 5.51
N VAL A 119 -8.70 7.01 6.29
CA VAL A 119 -8.68 5.71 6.99
C VAL A 119 -8.58 4.55 6.00
N SER A 120 -9.28 4.61 4.87
CA SER A 120 -9.23 3.56 3.84
C SER A 120 -7.82 3.38 3.27
N TYR A 121 -7.11 4.47 3.01
CA TYR A 121 -5.71 4.43 2.56
C TYR A 121 -4.76 3.98 3.67
N ALA A 122 -5.00 4.40 4.93
CA ALA A 122 -4.21 3.95 6.07
C ALA A 122 -4.32 2.43 6.26
N VAL A 123 -5.55 1.90 6.23
CA VAL A 123 -5.80 0.45 6.32
C VAL A 123 -5.12 -0.29 5.18
N GLN A 124 -5.19 0.22 3.94
CA GLN A 124 -4.49 -0.38 2.82
C GLN A 124 -2.96 -0.40 3.04
N ALA A 125 -2.35 0.70 3.50
CA ALA A 125 -0.93 0.76 3.79
C ALA A 125 -0.53 -0.22 4.90
N LEU A 126 -1.33 -0.34 5.95
CA LEU A 126 -1.12 -1.30 7.05
C LEU A 126 -1.24 -2.75 6.59
N LEU A 127 -2.22 -3.07 5.74
CA LEU A 127 -2.35 -4.41 5.16
C LEU A 127 -1.15 -4.78 4.30
N ILE A 128 -0.66 -3.86 3.49
CA ILE A 128 0.56 -4.06 2.69
C ILE A 128 1.77 -4.28 3.62
N LEU A 129 1.91 -3.48 4.67
CA LEU A 129 2.97 -3.64 5.66
C LEU A 129 2.89 -5.01 6.35
N ALA A 130 1.69 -5.45 6.72
CA ALA A 130 1.48 -6.77 7.31
C ALA A 130 1.93 -7.89 6.35
N VAL A 131 1.57 -7.79 5.06
CA VAL A 131 2.01 -8.75 4.04
C VAL A 131 3.54 -8.76 3.90
N ILE A 132 4.19 -7.58 3.91
CA ILE A 132 5.66 -7.46 3.86
C ILE A 132 6.30 -8.14 5.09
N ARG A 133 5.75 -7.93 6.28
CA ARG A 133 6.27 -8.50 7.54
C ARG A 133 6.09 -10.01 7.61
N LEU A 134 5.04 -10.55 7.02
CA LEU A 134 4.81 -11.99 6.89
C LEU A 134 5.69 -12.66 5.82
N ILE A 135 6.47 -11.87 5.06
CA ILE A 135 7.52 -12.37 4.18
C ILE A 135 8.72 -12.69 5.06
N ASP A 136 8.88 -13.96 5.43
CA ASP A 136 9.85 -14.47 6.39
C ASP A 136 11.31 -14.12 6.02
N PRO A 137 12.10 -13.53 6.93
CA PRO A 137 13.53 -13.36 6.73
C PRO A 137 14.32 -14.68 6.71
N ALA A 138 13.75 -15.79 7.15
CA ALA A 138 14.42 -17.09 7.22
C ALA A 138 14.76 -17.70 5.85
N GLU A 139 14.17 -17.25 4.75
CA GLU A 139 14.52 -17.70 3.40
C GLU A 139 15.83 -17.07 2.87
N VAL A 140 16.38 -16.08 3.58
CA VAL A 140 17.60 -15.34 3.18
C VAL A 140 18.86 -15.94 3.77
N THR A 141 18.74 -16.79 4.79
CA THR A 141 19.92 -17.44 5.39
C THR A 141 20.15 -18.77 4.67
N PRO A 142 21.19 -18.91 3.85
CA PRO A 142 21.55 -20.21 3.31
C PRO A 142 21.82 -21.14 4.50
N ARG A 143 21.09 -22.25 4.55
CA ARG A 143 21.31 -23.33 5.51
C ARG A 143 22.78 -23.71 5.41
N ARG A 144 23.61 -23.28 6.36
CA ARG A 144 24.96 -23.81 6.50
C ARG A 144 24.78 -25.30 6.73
N GLU A 145 25.06 -26.10 5.72
CA GLU A 145 25.34 -27.51 5.90
C GLU A 145 26.47 -27.60 6.91
N VAL A 146 26.13 -27.98 8.13
CA VAL A 146 27.13 -28.49 9.06
C VAL A 146 27.66 -29.77 8.40
N LYS A 147 28.78 -29.66 7.71
CA LYS A 147 29.57 -30.83 7.36
C LYS A 147 30.00 -31.42 8.69
N ASP A 148 29.34 -32.49 9.07
CA ASP A 148 29.87 -33.38 10.11
C ASP A 148 31.26 -33.80 9.63
N VAL A 149 32.30 -33.35 10.33
CA VAL A 149 33.67 -33.76 10.18
C VAL A 149 33.81 -34.99 11.06
N ASP A 150 33.74 -36.18 10.43
CA ASP A 150 34.19 -37.42 11.03
C ASP A 150 35.74 -37.45 11.05
#